data_2c9d79560399e9016e094456389d8409
#
_entry.id   2c9d79560399e9016e094456389d8409
#
_cell.length_a   1.000
_cell.length_b   1.000
_cell.length_c   1.000
_cell.angle_alpha   90.00
_cell.angle_beta   90.00
_cell.angle_gamma   90.00
#
_symmetry.space_group_name_H-M   'P 1'
#
loop_
_entity.id
_entity.type
_entity.pdbx_description
1 polymer ?
#
loop_
_entity_poly.entity_id
_entity_poly.type
_entity_poly.pdbx_seq_one_letter_code
_entity_poly.pdbx_strand_id
1 'polypeptide(L)'
;MTLYPKLITDALEKVIYPGTKKSLIESEMLADTPSINGNKVSFTLIFPRETDPFLKSTIKAAEAQIHYSVGKEVEVTIETEFKSAPRPEVGKLLPQVKNIIAVSSGKGGVGKSTVSANLAIALAKLGYKVGLLDTDIFGPSMPKMFGVEDARPYGVEKDGRQLIEPVEKYGVKLLSIGFFVNPDTATLWRGGMATSALKQLIADADWGELDYFILDTPPGTSDIHLTLMQTLAITGAVIVSTPQNVALADARKGIDMYRNDKVNIPILGLVENMAWFTPAELPENKYYIFGKDGCKNLAKELECPLLAQIPIVQSICENGDKGTPAATKPDTMTGQAFLSLAQAVVTVVNRRNKEQAPTKIVRTE
;
A
#
# COMPACT_ATOMS: atom_id res chain seq x y z
N MET A 1 44.92 -29.91 24.19
CA MET A 1 44.81 -29.61 22.73
C MET A 1 44.68 -28.09 22.60
N THR A 2 45.45 -27.45 21.72
CA THR A 2 45.33 -25.99 21.56
C THR A 2 44.11 -25.70 20.68
N LEU A 3 43.11 -25.00 21.22
CA LEU A 3 41.91 -24.59 20.47
C LEU A 3 42.28 -23.40 19.54
N TYR A 4 41.75 -23.45 18.31
CA TYR A 4 41.84 -22.34 17.35
C TYR A 4 40.60 -22.30 16.47
N PRO A 5 40.20 -21.11 15.94
CA PRO A 5 38.90 -20.90 15.28
C PRO A 5 38.61 -21.88 14.14
N LYS A 6 39.62 -22.23 13.32
CA LYS A 6 39.43 -23.15 12.19
C LYS A 6 38.95 -24.54 12.62
N LEU A 7 39.43 -25.03 13.78
CA LEU A 7 39.02 -26.33 14.31
C LEU A 7 37.51 -26.39 14.64
N ILE A 8 36.98 -25.26 15.11
CA ILE A 8 35.55 -25.11 15.40
C ILE A 8 34.75 -25.00 14.09
N THR A 9 35.22 -24.23 13.12
CA THR A 9 34.58 -24.12 11.80
C THR A 9 34.57 -25.48 11.09
N ASP A 10 35.67 -26.26 11.10
CA ASP A 10 35.74 -27.60 10.53
C ASP A 10 34.78 -28.61 11.25
N ALA A 11 34.52 -28.40 12.52
CA ALA A 11 33.50 -29.16 13.26
C ALA A 11 32.08 -28.79 12.82
N LEU A 12 31.80 -27.50 12.66
CA LEU A 12 30.48 -26.99 12.20
C LEU A 12 30.20 -27.34 10.75
N GLU A 13 31.21 -27.51 9.90
CA GLU A 13 31.05 -27.98 8.53
C GLU A 13 30.47 -29.40 8.43
N LYS A 14 30.60 -30.22 9.48
CA LYS A 14 30.01 -31.55 9.57
C LYS A 14 28.57 -31.60 10.07
N VAL A 15 28.05 -30.48 10.52
CA VAL A 15 26.68 -30.37 11.01
C VAL A 15 25.76 -29.95 9.88
N ILE A 16 24.82 -30.80 9.52
CA ILE A 16 23.84 -30.56 8.44
C ILE A 16 22.63 -29.82 9.01
N TYR A 17 22.30 -28.69 8.42
CA TYR A 17 21.05 -27.99 8.73
C TYR A 17 19.89 -28.61 7.95
N PRO A 18 18.84 -29.13 8.62
CA PRO A 18 17.77 -29.87 7.95
C PRO A 18 16.97 -29.01 6.95
N GLY A 19 16.89 -27.68 7.17
CA GLY A 19 16.15 -26.77 6.31
C GLY A 19 16.74 -26.61 4.91
N THR A 20 18.07 -26.69 4.76
CA THR A 20 18.77 -26.57 3.45
C THR A 20 19.38 -27.88 2.98
N LYS A 21 19.49 -28.89 3.86
CA LYS A 21 20.23 -30.16 3.63
C LYS A 21 21.71 -29.96 3.31
N LYS A 22 22.27 -28.82 3.68
CA LYS A 22 23.68 -28.45 3.55
C LYS A 22 24.30 -28.27 4.94
N SER A 23 25.63 -28.19 5.02
CA SER A 23 26.31 -27.92 6.28
C SER A 23 25.98 -26.51 6.82
N LEU A 24 26.23 -26.26 8.11
CA LEU A 24 26.07 -24.92 8.69
C LEU A 24 26.93 -23.87 8.01
N ILE A 25 28.11 -24.25 7.53
CA ILE A 25 29.03 -23.35 6.83
C ILE A 25 28.53 -23.08 5.40
N GLU A 26 28.18 -24.12 4.63
CA GLU A 26 27.62 -23.97 3.27
C GLU A 26 26.26 -23.25 3.27
N SER A 27 25.54 -23.28 4.39
CA SER A 27 24.26 -22.57 4.57
C SER A 27 24.44 -21.13 5.06
N GLU A 28 25.70 -20.66 5.20
CA GLU A 28 26.05 -19.32 5.69
C GLU A 28 25.38 -19.01 7.03
N MET A 29 25.30 -20.00 7.91
CA MET A 29 24.66 -19.86 9.21
C MET A 29 25.60 -19.40 10.31
N LEU A 30 26.90 -19.36 10.11
CA LEU A 30 27.88 -18.84 11.05
C LEU A 30 28.05 -17.32 10.80
N ALA A 31 27.71 -16.49 11.79
CA ALA A 31 27.76 -15.04 11.66
C ALA A 31 29.19 -14.51 11.56
N ASP A 32 30.05 -14.93 12.50
CA ASP A 32 31.42 -14.47 12.63
C ASP A 32 32.37 -15.61 12.95
N THR A 33 33.66 -15.31 12.88
CA THR A 33 34.69 -16.26 13.29
C THR A 33 34.55 -16.62 14.77
N PRO A 34 34.49 -17.93 15.16
CA PRO A 34 34.36 -18.34 16.54
C PRO A 34 35.44 -17.71 17.46
N SER A 35 35.00 -17.14 18.58
CA SER A 35 35.87 -16.56 19.59
C SER A 35 36.28 -17.65 20.59
N ILE A 36 37.58 -17.67 20.93
CA ILE A 36 38.15 -18.65 21.87
C ILE A 36 38.85 -17.92 22.99
N ASN A 37 38.45 -18.24 24.23
CA ASN A 37 39.08 -17.70 25.44
C ASN A 37 39.38 -18.84 26.43
N GLY A 38 40.60 -19.32 26.40
CA GLY A 38 41.03 -20.50 27.17
C GLY A 38 40.26 -21.76 26.73
N ASN A 39 39.38 -22.27 27.59
CA ASN A 39 38.54 -23.44 27.32
C ASN A 39 37.12 -23.10 26.91
N LYS A 40 36.82 -21.81 26.67
CA LYS A 40 35.50 -21.31 26.27
C LYS A 40 35.51 -20.99 24.80
N VAL A 41 34.49 -21.50 24.08
CA VAL A 41 34.23 -21.21 22.66
C VAL A 41 32.89 -20.53 22.55
N SER A 42 32.82 -19.36 21.91
CA SER A 42 31.58 -18.66 21.65
C SER A 42 31.46 -18.30 20.17
N PHE A 43 30.28 -18.45 19.61
CA PHE A 43 29.94 -18.05 18.24
C PHE A 43 28.44 -17.86 18.10
N THR A 44 28.04 -17.16 17.03
CA THR A 44 26.63 -16.87 16.72
C THR A 44 26.18 -17.65 15.50
N LEU A 45 25.02 -18.32 15.59
CA LEU A 45 24.35 -18.97 14.47
C LEU A 45 23.17 -18.13 14.00
N ILE A 46 23.11 -17.86 12.69
CA ILE A 46 22.04 -17.12 12.04
C ILE A 46 20.99 -18.09 11.50
N PHE A 47 19.77 -18.03 12.03
CA PHE A 47 18.63 -18.83 11.57
C PHE A 47 17.70 -18.03 10.66
N PRO A 48 16.92 -18.68 9.77
CA PRO A 48 15.99 -17.99 8.88
C PRO A 48 14.91 -17.19 9.61
N ARG A 49 14.44 -17.66 10.77
CA ARG A 49 13.39 -17.03 11.60
C ARG A 49 13.42 -17.52 13.05
N GLU A 50 12.89 -16.73 13.96
CA GLU A 50 12.82 -17.06 15.39
C GLU A 50 12.01 -18.35 15.69
N THR A 51 11.00 -18.63 14.87
CA THR A 51 10.13 -19.84 14.97
C THR A 51 10.64 -21.02 14.14
N ASP A 52 11.92 -21.08 13.82
CA ASP A 52 12.50 -22.17 13.04
C ASP A 52 12.35 -23.52 13.78
N PRO A 53 11.68 -24.54 13.17
CA PRO A 53 11.44 -25.82 13.84
C PRO A 53 12.74 -26.61 14.12
N PHE A 54 13.81 -26.30 13.41
CA PHE A 54 15.11 -26.95 13.53
C PHE A 54 16.09 -26.23 14.47
N LEU A 55 15.71 -25.07 15.01
CA LEU A 55 16.58 -24.23 15.85
C LEU A 55 17.20 -25.02 17.00
N LYS A 56 16.39 -25.64 17.85
CA LYS A 56 16.87 -26.37 19.03
C LYS A 56 17.69 -27.62 18.67
N SER A 57 17.29 -28.33 17.63
CA SER A 57 18.02 -29.54 17.17
C SER A 57 19.36 -29.19 16.56
N THR A 58 19.45 -28.10 15.81
CA THR A 58 20.69 -27.63 15.17
C THR A 58 21.70 -27.15 16.21
N ILE A 59 21.25 -26.37 17.22
CA ILE A 59 22.13 -25.95 18.33
C ILE A 59 22.73 -27.16 19.07
N LYS A 60 21.88 -28.15 19.43
CA LYS A 60 22.36 -29.37 20.07
C LYS A 60 23.34 -30.17 19.20
N ALA A 61 23.08 -30.25 17.90
CA ALA A 61 23.95 -30.95 16.97
C ALA A 61 25.31 -30.22 16.84
N ALA A 62 25.32 -28.91 16.78
CA ALA A 62 26.54 -28.11 16.74
C ALA A 62 27.39 -28.28 18.02
N GLU A 63 26.76 -28.19 19.19
CA GLU A 63 27.40 -28.41 20.49
C GLU A 63 28.01 -29.82 20.58
N ALA A 64 27.22 -30.85 20.25
CA ALA A 64 27.66 -32.23 20.27
C ALA A 64 28.82 -32.50 19.32
N GLN A 65 28.81 -31.92 18.12
CA GLN A 65 29.86 -32.08 17.13
C GLN A 65 31.17 -31.38 17.55
N ILE A 66 31.07 -30.22 18.21
CA ILE A 66 32.22 -29.52 18.79
C ILE A 66 32.82 -30.39 19.91
N HIS A 67 32.01 -30.86 20.87
CA HIS A 67 32.51 -31.73 21.93
C HIS A 67 33.14 -33.04 21.41
N TYR A 68 32.60 -33.58 20.32
CA TYR A 68 33.20 -34.73 19.65
C TYR A 68 34.57 -34.41 19.05
N SER A 69 34.75 -33.21 18.47
CA SER A 69 35.97 -32.84 17.75
C SER A 69 37.09 -32.33 18.67
N VAL A 70 36.71 -31.63 19.76
CA VAL A 70 37.68 -30.90 20.62
C VAL A 70 37.72 -31.35 22.07
N GLY A 71 36.76 -32.20 22.50
CA GLY A 71 36.68 -32.75 23.86
C GLY A 71 35.54 -32.14 24.67
N LYS A 72 35.03 -32.92 25.64
CA LYS A 72 33.89 -32.53 26.49
C LYS A 72 34.20 -31.45 27.54
N GLU A 73 35.48 -31.13 27.71
CA GLU A 73 36.01 -30.14 28.69
C GLU A 73 35.84 -28.68 28.18
N VAL A 74 35.44 -28.51 26.90
CA VAL A 74 35.24 -27.21 26.27
C VAL A 74 33.87 -26.68 26.61
N GLU A 75 33.78 -25.49 27.14
CA GLU A 75 32.51 -24.80 27.40
C GLU A 75 32.08 -24.07 26.11
N VAL A 76 30.95 -24.48 25.53
CA VAL A 76 30.44 -23.95 24.26
C VAL A 76 29.26 -23.02 24.52
N THR A 77 29.35 -21.77 24.07
CA THR A 77 28.27 -20.80 24.11
C THR A 77 27.84 -20.46 22.68
N ILE A 78 26.58 -20.77 22.34
CA ILE A 78 26.01 -20.52 21.01
C ILE A 78 24.95 -19.44 21.14
N GLU A 79 25.20 -18.28 20.60
CA GLU A 79 24.21 -17.22 20.44
C GLU A 79 23.41 -17.43 19.16
N THR A 80 22.19 -16.92 19.13
CA THR A 80 21.31 -17.06 17.94
C THR A 80 20.89 -15.71 17.45
N GLU A 81 21.12 -15.47 16.16
CA GLU A 81 20.56 -14.36 15.41
C GLU A 81 19.58 -14.89 14.38
N PHE A 82 18.67 -14.05 13.96
CA PHE A 82 17.69 -14.40 12.95
C PHE A 82 17.93 -13.52 11.72
N LYS A 83 17.98 -14.16 10.53
CA LYS A 83 17.90 -13.41 9.29
C LYS A 83 16.59 -12.63 9.37
N SER A 84 16.66 -11.36 9.73
CA SER A 84 15.55 -10.47 9.44
C SER A 84 15.29 -10.65 7.96
N ALA A 85 14.06 -11.03 7.57
CA ALA A 85 13.66 -10.95 6.18
C ALA A 85 14.17 -9.60 5.66
N PRO A 86 14.88 -9.54 4.51
CA PRO A 86 15.42 -8.28 4.03
C PRO A 86 14.25 -7.31 4.07
N ARG A 87 14.33 -6.31 4.99
CA ARG A 87 13.33 -5.25 5.02
C ARG A 87 13.41 -4.67 3.62
N PRO A 88 12.33 -4.70 2.82
CA PRO A 88 12.39 -4.08 1.52
C PRO A 88 12.94 -2.68 1.75
N GLU A 89 13.99 -2.31 1.01
CA GLU A 89 14.57 -0.97 1.15
C GLU A 89 13.43 0.01 1.12
N VAL A 90 13.30 0.80 2.18
CA VAL A 90 12.25 1.82 2.31
C VAL A 90 12.34 2.68 1.04
N GLY A 91 11.34 2.58 0.14
CA GLY A 91 11.35 3.22 -1.19
C GLY A 91 11.23 2.27 -2.38
N LYS A 92 11.34 0.96 -2.18
CA LYS A 92 11.13 -0.06 -3.24
C LYS A 92 9.91 -0.94 -3.00
N LEU A 93 8.99 -0.54 -2.11
CA LEU A 93 7.67 -1.18 -2.06
C LEU A 93 6.95 -0.93 -3.38
N LEU A 94 6.44 -1.99 -3.97
CA LEU A 94 5.74 -1.99 -5.26
C LEU A 94 6.62 -1.51 -6.45
N PRO A 95 7.84 -2.02 -6.66
CA PRO A 95 8.71 -1.62 -7.77
C PRO A 95 8.10 -1.93 -9.14
N GLN A 96 7.13 -2.85 -9.21
CA GLN A 96 6.39 -3.25 -10.40
C GLN A 96 5.20 -2.34 -10.73
N VAL A 97 4.93 -1.31 -9.92
CA VAL A 97 3.84 -0.34 -10.13
C VAL A 97 4.41 0.92 -10.78
N LYS A 98 3.84 1.31 -11.95
CA LYS A 98 4.34 2.45 -12.71
C LYS A 98 3.92 3.80 -12.12
N ASN A 99 2.65 3.91 -11.69
CA ASN A 99 2.08 5.17 -11.18
C ASN A 99 1.23 4.91 -9.95
N ILE A 100 1.51 5.62 -8.87
CA ILE A 100 0.75 5.58 -7.63
C ILE A 100 0.04 6.92 -7.47
N ILE A 101 -1.29 6.90 -7.44
CA ILE A 101 -2.13 8.09 -7.38
C ILE A 101 -2.90 8.11 -6.06
N ALA A 102 -2.68 9.12 -5.24
CA ALA A 102 -3.51 9.37 -4.07
C ALA A 102 -4.77 10.13 -4.47
N VAL A 103 -5.95 9.59 -4.18
CA VAL A 103 -7.21 10.33 -4.28
C VAL A 103 -7.57 10.80 -2.88
N SER A 104 -7.59 12.11 -2.68
CA SER A 104 -7.70 12.73 -1.37
C SER A 104 -8.78 13.81 -1.34
N SER A 105 -9.24 14.16 -0.14
CA SER A 105 -10.20 15.22 0.07
C SER A 105 -9.92 15.96 1.38
N GLY A 106 -10.23 17.25 1.44
CA GLY A 106 -10.06 18.05 2.66
C GLY A 106 -11.05 17.70 3.76
N LYS A 107 -12.22 17.11 3.42
CA LYS A 107 -13.26 16.72 4.39
C LYS A 107 -14.05 15.51 3.90
N GLY A 108 -14.77 14.86 4.83
CA GLY A 108 -15.69 13.79 4.51
C GLY A 108 -16.95 14.23 3.75
N GLY A 109 -17.60 13.31 3.05
CA GLY A 109 -18.87 13.55 2.38
C GLY A 109 -18.80 14.23 1.01
N VAL A 110 -17.61 14.52 0.47
CA VAL A 110 -17.45 15.12 -0.87
C VAL A 110 -17.49 14.11 -2.01
N GLY A 111 -17.64 12.82 -1.70
CA GLY A 111 -17.68 11.74 -2.70
C GLY A 111 -16.31 11.25 -3.17
N LYS A 112 -15.27 11.40 -2.35
CA LYS A 112 -13.91 10.94 -2.64
C LYS A 112 -13.87 9.46 -3.07
N SER A 113 -14.43 8.56 -2.27
CA SER A 113 -14.42 7.11 -2.54
C SER A 113 -15.24 6.74 -3.79
N THR A 114 -16.33 7.47 -4.07
CA THR A 114 -17.06 7.34 -5.33
C THR A 114 -16.18 7.70 -6.53
N VAL A 115 -15.41 8.78 -6.43
CA VAL A 115 -14.46 9.18 -7.48
C VAL A 115 -13.34 8.15 -7.62
N SER A 116 -12.76 7.67 -6.51
CA SER A 116 -11.69 6.66 -6.50
C SER A 116 -12.13 5.36 -7.18
N ALA A 117 -13.30 4.83 -6.79
CA ALA A 117 -13.84 3.60 -7.36
C ALA A 117 -14.09 3.73 -8.87
N ASN A 118 -14.76 4.80 -9.27
CA ASN A 118 -15.07 5.03 -10.68
C ASN A 118 -13.82 5.35 -11.52
N LEU A 119 -12.84 6.07 -10.98
CA LEU A 119 -11.57 6.32 -11.64
C LEU A 119 -10.80 5.02 -11.89
N ALA A 120 -10.71 4.14 -10.87
CA ALA A 120 -10.04 2.85 -11.02
C ALA A 120 -10.71 1.99 -12.10
N ILE A 121 -12.03 1.88 -12.08
CA ILE A 121 -12.79 1.12 -13.10
C ILE A 121 -12.64 1.75 -14.48
N ALA A 122 -12.70 3.08 -14.59
CA ALA A 122 -12.54 3.78 -15.87
C ALA A 122 -11.14 3.57 -16.46
N LEU A 123 -10.08 3.61 -15.64
CA LEU A 123 -8.72 3.27 -16.07
C LEU A 123 -8.62 1.82 -16.56
N ALA A 124 -9.24 0.86 -15.87
CA ALA A 124 -9.30 -0.53 -16.31
C ALA A 124 -10.05 -0.68 -17.64
N LYS A 125 -11.15 0.06 -17.84
CA LYS A 125 -11.89 0.12 -19.13
C LYS A 125 -11.07 0.71 -20.28
N LEU A 126 -10.10 1.59 -19.97
CA LEU A 126 -9.14 2.11 -20.95
C LEU A 126 -7.99 1.11 -21.23
N GLY A 127 -8.01 -0.07 -20.64
CA GLY A 127 -7.04 -1.15 -20.89
C GLY A 127 -5.81 -1.13 -19.99
N TYR A 128 -5.78 -0.32 -18.93
CA TYR A 128 -4.69 -0.30 -17.96
C TYR A 128 -4.84 -1.39 -16.89
N LYS A 129 -3.71 -1.91 -16.41
CA LYS A 129 -3.66 -2.77 -15.21
C LYS A 129 -3.79 -1.89 -13.97
N VAL A 130 -4.86 -2.08 -13.18
CA VAL A 130 -5.22 -1.17 -12.09
C VAL A 130 -5.34 -1.90 -10.76
N GLY A 131 -4.70 -1.35 -9.73
CA GLY A 131 -4.93 -1.70 -8.33
C GLY A 131 -5.63 -0.55 -7.61
N LEU A 132 -6.47 -0.88 -6.64
CA LEU A 132 -7.14 0.06 -5.74
C LEU A 132 -6.95 -0.41 -4.29
N LEU A 133 -6.36 0.43 -3.47
CA LEU A 133 -6.25 0.21 -2.04
C LEU A 133 -7.13 1.23 -1.30
N ASP A 134 -8.11 0.70 -0.58
CA ASP A 134 -8.91 1.48 0.37
C ASP A 134 -8.12 1.64 1.67
N THR A 135 -7.67 2.86 1.92
CA THR A 135 -6.88 3.21 3.09
C THR A 135 -7.68 3.97 4.16
N ASP A 136 -9.00 4.13 3.96
CA ASP A 136 -9.92 4.68 4.94
C ASP A 136 -10.33 3.60 5.96
N ILE A 137 -9.44 3.35 6.92
CA ILE A 137 -9.59 2.27 7.90
C ILE A 137 -10.81 2.46 8.80
N PHE A 138 -11.23 3.71 9.02
CA PHE A 138 -12.34 4.05 9.90
C PHE A 138 -13.70 4.02 9.21
N GLY A 139 -13.73 4.08 7.88
CA GLY A 139 -14.95 4.03 7.08
C GLY A 139 -14.72 3.31 5.74
N PRO A 140 -14.27 2.03 5.75
CA PRO A 140 -13.98 1.33 4.51
C PRO A 140 -15.25 1.16 3.68
N SER A 141 -15.24 1.70 2.46
CA SER A 141 -16.41 1.74 1.60
C SER A 141 -16.28 0.93 0.31
N MET A 142 -15.06 0.57 -0.07
CA MET A 142 -14.79 -0.09 -1.34
C MET A 142 -15.41 -1.49 -1.48
N PRO A 143 -15.46 -2.36 -0.45
CA PRO A 143 -16.15 -3.65 -0.57
C PRO A 143 -17.62 -3.48 -0.98
N LYS A 144 -18.31 -2.51 -0.38
CA LYS A 144 -19.71 -2.18 -0.71
C LYS A 144 -19.83 -1.64 -2.13
N MET A 145 -19.03 -0.64 -2.48
CA MET A 145 -19.07 -0.01 -3.79
C MET A 145 -18.77 -0.97 -4.95
N PHE A 146 -17.98 -2.01 -4.71
CA PHE A 146 -17.68 -3.04 -5.72
C PHE A 146 -18.63 -4.24 -5.65
N GLY A 147 -19.55 -4.31 -4.69
CA GLY A 147 -20.43 -5.44 -4.48
C GLY A 147 -19.68 -6.73 -4.17
N VAL A 148 -18.68 -6.64 -3.32
CA VAL A 148 -17.79 -7.75 -2.91
C VAL A 148 -17.62 -7.81 -1.38
N GLU A 149 -18.65 -7.43 -0.64
CA GLU A 149 -18.65 -7.40 0.83
C GLU A 149 -18.40 -8.77 1.46
N ASP A 150 -18.87 -9.82 0.79
CA ASP A 150 -18.69 -11.20 1.24
C ASP A 150 -17.35 -11.82 0.81
N ALA A 151 -16.55 -11.09 0.01
CA ALA A 151 -15.24 -11.59 -0.41
C ALA A 151 -14.30 -11.67 0.80
N ARG A 152 -13.49 -12.72 0.80
CA ARG A 152 -12.45 -12.92 1.82
C ARG A 152 -11.13 -13.15 1.09
N PRO A 153 -10.26 -12.14 0.99
CA PRO A 153 -8.92 -12.31 0.47
C PRO A 153 -8.22 -13.45 1.21
N TYR A 154 -7.59 -14.35 0.49
CA TYR A 154 -6.91 -15.50 1.06
C TYR A 154 -5.41 -15.41 0.80
N GLY A 155 -4.65 -16.18 1.60
CA GLY A 155 -3.21 -16.28 1.43
C GLY A 155 -2.86 -17.22 0.28
N VAL A 156 -2.00 -16.78 -0.62
CA VAL A 156 -1.41 -17.58 -1.68
C VAL A 156 0.09 -17.68 -1.45
N GLU A 157 0.67 -18.85 -1.77
CA GLU A 157 2.12 -19.01 -1.74
C GLU A 157 2.69 -18.73 -3.13
N LYS A 158 3.58 -17.73 -3.20
CA LYS A 158 4.25 -17.36 -4.44
C LYS A 158 5.72 -17.05 -4.15
N ASP A 159 6.62 -17.70 -4.89
CA ASP A 159 8.07 -17.57 -4.72
C ASP A 159 8.54 -17.81 -3.28
N GLY A 160 7.91 -18.77 -2.57
CA GLY A 160 8.21 -19.10 -1.17
C GLY A 160 7.73 -18.05 -0.14
N ARG A 161 6.87 -17.11 -0.54
CA ARG A 161 6.26 -16.11 0.32
C ARG A 161 4.76 -16.29 0.40
N GLN A 162 4.21 -16.12 1.60
CA GLN A 162 2.76 -16.02 1.79
C GLN A 162 2.32 -14.59 1.44
N LEU A 163 1.49 -14.46 0.42
CA LEU A 163 0.96 -13.18 -0.03
C LEU A 163 -0.57 -13.17 0.08
N ILE A 164 -1.14 -12.00 0.24
CA ILE A 164 -2.59 -11.77 0.20
C ILE A 164 -2.99 -11.60 -1.27
N GLU A 165 -3.92 -12.43 -1.76
CA GLU A 165 -4.46 -12.24 -3.11
C GLU A 165 -5.54 -11.16 -3.10
N PRO A 166 -5.37 -10.06 -3.88
CA PRO A 166 -6.39 -9.03 -3.99
C PRO A 166 -7.67 -9.56 -4.65
N VAL A 167 -8.81 -9.04 -4.22
CA VAL A 167 -10.09 -9.32 -4.89
C VAL A 167 -10.10 -8.66 -6.27
N GLU A 168 -10.40 -9.43 -7.31
CA GLU A 168 -10.52 -8.88 -8.66
C GLU A 168 -11.99 -8.63 -9.02
N LYS A 169 -12.32 -7.38 -9.35
CA LYS A 169 -13.66 -6.99 -9.81
C LYS A 169 -13.55 -5.84 -10.81
N TYR A 170 -14.34 -5.91 -11.88
CA TYR A 170 -14.39 -4.90 -12.96
C TYR A 170 -13.02 -4.59 -13.59
N GLY A 171 -12.07 -5.55 -13.58
CA GLY A 171 -10.71 -5.38 -14.06
C GLY A 171 -9.78 -4.62 -13.11
N VAL A 172 -10.18 -4.48 -11.84
CA VAL A 172 -9.42 -3.82 -10.79
C VAL A 172 -9.05 -4.82 -9.70
N LYS A 173 -7.78 -4.86 -9.30
CA LYS A 173 -7.31 -5.55 -8.08
C LYS A 173 -7.62 -4.68 -6.88
N LEU A 174 -8.40 -5.17 -5.95
CA LEU A 174 -8.92 -4.42 -4.80
C LEU A 174 -8.48 -5.04 -3.48
N LEU A 175 -7.96 -4.22 -2.58
CA LEU A 175 -7.88 -4.54 -1.15
C LEU A 175 -8.44 -3.39 -0.31
N SER A 176 -9.06 -3.76 0.80
CA SER A 176 -9.58 -2.87 1.84
C SER A 176 -9.46 -3.56 3.18
N ILE A 177 -9.23 -2.79 4.22
CA ILE A 177 -9.31 -3.33 5.59
C ILE A 177 -10.72 -3.89 5.89
N GLY A 178 -11.73 -3.38 5.18
CA GLY A 178 -13.11 -3.85 5.29
C GLY A 178 -13.31 -5.33 4.99
N PHE A 179 -12.39 -6.00 4.29
CA PHE A 179 -12.43 -7.45 4.07
C PHE A 179 -12.04 -8.27 5.30
N PHE A 180 -11.34 -7.65 6.26
CA PHE A 180 -10.74 -8.31 7.42
C PHE A 180 -11.44 -7.95 8.74
N VAL A 181 -12.40 -7.04 8.71
CA VAL A 181 -13.17 -6.62 9.88
C VAL A 181 -14.63 -7.02 9.72
N ASN A 182 -15.29 -7.31 10.85
CA ASN A 182 -16.71 -7.56 10.83
C ASN A 182 -17.46 -6.21 10.75
N PRO A 183 -18.30 -5.97 9.73
CA PRO A 183 -19.01 -4.71 9.56
C PRO A 183 -19.97 -4.39 10.72
N ASP A 184 -20.45 -5.42 11.44
CA ASP A 184 -21.42 -5.27 12.53
C ASP A 184 -20.76 -4.95 13.90
N THR A 185 -19.45 -4.95 13.96
CA THR A 185 -18.69 -4.67 15.19
C THR A 185 -17.83 -3.44 15.03
N ALA A 186 -18.00 -2.46 15.95
CA ALA A 186 -17.09 -1.33 16.02
C ALA A 186 -15.70 -1.81 16.45
N THR A 187 -14.80 -1.98 15.48
CA THR A 187 -13.41 -2.31 15.75
C THR A 187 -12.67 -1.04 16.17
N LEU A 188 -12.21 -0.99 17.41
CA LEU A 188 -11.42 0.12 17.91
C LEU A 188 -9.97 0.01 17.38
N TRP A 189 -9.71 0.60 16.23
CA TRP A 189 -8.35 0.72 15.70
C TRP A 189 -7.57 1.79 16.47
N ARG A 190 -6.48 1.40 17.10
CA ARG A 190 -5.48 2.37 17.57
C ARG A 190 -4.58 2.73 16.40
N GLY A 191 -4.12 4.00 16.32
CA GLY A 191 -3.35 4.51 15.19
C GLY A 191 -2.20 3.60 14.73
N GLY A 192 -1.42 3.04 15.65
CA GLY A 192 -0.33 2.11 15.33
C GLY A 192 -0.79 0.80 14.70
N MET A 193 -1.93 0.25 15.11
CA MET A 193 -2.51 -0.97 14.51
C MET A 193 -2.99 -0.70 13.08
N ALA A 194 -3.68 0.42 12.88
CA ALA A 194 -4.15 0.87 11.58
C ALA A 194 -2.98 1.03 10.59
N THR A 195 -1.93 1.71 11.03
CA THR A 195 -0.69 1.91 10.24
C THR A 195 -0.01 0.59 9.88
N SER A 196 0.06 -0.37 10.83
CA SER A 196 0.67 -1.68 10.60
C SER A 196 -0.14 -2.51 9.61
N ALA A 197 -1.46 -2.56 9.75
CA ALA A 197 -2.34 -3.26 8.82
C ALA A 197 -2.23 -2.70 7.40
N LEU A 198 -2.20 -1.37 7.27
CA LEU A 198 -2.02 -0.71 5.97
C LEU A 198 -0.68 -1.09 5.31
N LYS A 199 0.41 -1.09 6.07
CA LYS A 199 1.72 -1.52 5.56
C LYS A 199 1.70 -2.96 5.10
N GLN A 200 0.99 -3.86 5.79
CA GLN A 200 0.83 -5.25 5.37
C GLN A 200 0.03 -5.36 4.07
N LEU A 201 -1.09 -4.65 3.93
CA LEU A 201 -1.88 -4.65 2.69
C LEU A 201 -1.08 -4.12 1.48
N ILE A 202 -0.12 -3.24 1.72
CA ILE A 202 0.78 -2.75 0.66
C ILE A 202 1.87 -3.78 0.34
N ALA A 203 2.57 -4.29 1.36
CA ALA A 203 3.80 -5.07 1.20
C ALA A 203 3.56 -6.57 0.96
N ASP A 204 2.51 -7.12 1.57
CA ASP A 204 2.26 -8.57 1.62
C ASP A 204 1.13 -9.00 0.67
N ALA A 205 0.69 -8.12 -0.25
CA ALA A 205 -0.28 -8.47 -1.27
C ALA A 205 0.35 -8.73 -2.64
N ASP A 206 -0.23 -9.68 -3.40
CA ASP A 206 0.17 -9.98 -4.78
C ASP A 206 -0.44 -8.98 -5.77
N TRP A 207 0.01 -7.75 -5.71
CA TRP A 207 -0.44 -6.71 -6.64
C TRP A 207 -0.01 -7.01 -8.09
N GLY A 208 1.13 -7.68 -8.29
CA GLY A 208 1.73 -7.90 -9.61
C GLY A 208 2.10 -6.60 -10.31
N GLU A 209 2.25 -6.66 -11.63
CA GLU A 209 2.51 -5.46 -12.44
C GLU A 209 1.25 -4.59 -12.59
N LEU A 210 1.35 -3.31 -12.25
CA LEU A 210 0.27 -2.34 -12.40
C LEU A 210 0.74 -1.10 -13.17
N ASP A 211 -0.14 -0.58 -14.04
CA ASP A 211 0.06 0.72 -14.68
C ASP A 211 -0.34 1.86 -13.72
N TYR A 212 -1.42 1.65 -12.96
CA TYR A 212 -1.94 2.59 -11.97
C TYR A 212 -2.30 1.88 -10.66
N PHE A 213 -1.88 2.48 -9.56
CA PHE A 213 -2.28 2.08 -8.22
C PHE A 213 -2.97 3.24 -7.54
N ILE A 214 -4.27 3.11 -7.31
CA ILE A 214 -5.11 4.16 -6.73
C ILE A 214 -5.18 3.95 -5.22
N LEU A 215 -4.88 4.99 -4.46
CA LEU A 215 -5.03 5.03 -3.02
C LEU A 215 -6.26 5.87 -2.69
N ASP A 216 -7.32 5.25 -2.18
CA ASP A 216 -8.47 5.96 -1.62
C ASP A 216 -8.12 6.36 -0.17
N THR A 217 -7.67 7.61 0.04
CA THR A 217 -7.16 8.05 1.34
C THR A 217 -8.31 8.40 2.30
N PRO A 218 -8.12 8.37 3.63
CA PRO A 218 -9.11 8.92 4.54
C PRO A 218 -9.34 10.42 4.29
N PRO A 219 -10.48 10.98 4.72
CA PRO A 219 -10.73 12.41 4.57
C PRO A 219 -9.83 13.26 5.49
N GLY A 220 -9.54 14.48 5.06
CA GLY A 220 -8.71 15.41 5.82
C GLY A 220 -7.22 15.08 5.77
N THR A 221 -6.52 15.36 6.87
CA THR A 221 -5.08 15.10 7.06
C THR A 221 -4.90 14.23 8.30
N SER A 222 -4.34 13.04 8.17
CA SER A 222 -4.18 12.08 9.26
C SER A 222 -2.83 11.36 9.17
N ASP A 223 -2.46 10.64 10.22
CA ASP A 223 -1.24 9.81 10.27
C ASP A 223 -1.19 8.76 9.14
N ILE A 224 -2.35 8.37 8.61
CA ILE A 224 -2.43 7.47 7.45
C ILE A 224 -1.80 8.11 6.22
N HIS A 225 -2.07 9.39 5.95
CA HIS A 225 -1.44 10.11 4.84
C HIS A 225 0.08 10.12 4.98
N LEU A 226 0.58 10.46 6.16
CA LEU A 226 2.03 10.46 6.43
C LEU A 226 2.62 9.05 6.23
N THR A 227 1.94 8.00 6.71
CA THR A 227 2.36 6.61 6.52
C THR A 227 2.43 6.24 5.05
N LEU A 228 1.43 6.61 4.24
CA LEU A 228 1.43 6.34 2.80
C LEU A 228 2.62 7.04 2.11
N MET A 229 2.85 8.32 2.43
CA MET A 229 3.94 9.12 1.86
C MET A 229 5.34 8.60 2.28
N GLN A 230 5.46 8.02 3.47
CA GLN A 230 6.69 7.39 3.97
C GLN A 230 6.92 5.97 3.45
N THR A 231 5.86 5.35 2.92
CA THR A 231 5.88 3.96 2.47
C THR A 231 5.96 3.85 0.96
N LEU A 232 5.35 4.77 0.23
CA LEU A 232 5.16 4.74 -1.21
C LEU A 232 5.68 6.02 -1.89
N ALA A 233 6.31 5.86 -3.05
CA ALA A 233 6.69 6.97 -3.92
C ALA A 233 5.45 7.42 -4.74
N ILE A 234 4.56 8.20 -4.12
CA ILE A 234 3.30 8.64 -4.72
C ILE A 234 3.60 9.56 -5.91
N THR A 235 3.15 9.16 -7.10
CA THR A 235 3.36 9.92 -8.35
C THR A 235 2.71 11.29 -8.32
N GLY A 236 1.53 11.38 -7.67
CA GLY A 236 0.83 12.63 -7.44
C GLY A 236 -0.54 12.42 -6.81
N ALA A 237 -1.18 13.53 -6.41
CA ALA A 237 -2.47 13.53 -5.75
C ALA A 237 -3.57 14.15 -6.63
N VAL A 238 -4.74 13.49 -6.66
CA VAL A 238 -6.00 14.01 -7.20
C VAL A 238 -6.85 14.47 -6.01
N ILE A 239 -7.26 15.72 -6.02
CA ILE A 239 -8.02 16.31 -4.91
C ILE A 239 -9.50 16.42 -5.28
N VAL A 240 -10.35 15.77 -4.50
CA VAL A 240 -11.80 15.78 -4.69
C VAL A 240 -12.44 16.76 -3.71
N SER A 241 -13.27 17.66 -4.22
CA SER A 241 -14.06 18.60 -3.40
C SER A 241 -15.41 18.89 -4.06
N THR A 242 -16.31 19.48 -3.30
CA THR A 242 -17.54 20.11 -3.82
C THR A 242 -17.29 21.61 -4.04
N PRO A 243 -18.14 22.34 -4.81
CA PRO A 243 -17.98 23.75 -5.04
C PRO A 243 -18.10 24.65 -3.80
N GLN A 244 -18.56 24.12 -2.66
CA GLN A 244 -18.79 24.89 -1.43
C GLN A 244 -17.50 25.50 -0.86
N ASN A 245 -17.54 26.78 -0.48
CA ASN A 245 -16.38 27.47 0.11
C ASN A 245 -15.80 26.75 1.34
N VAL A 246 -16.66 26.17 2.19
CA VAL A 246 -16.21 25.38 3.36
C VAL A 246 -15.41 24.16 2.93
N ALA A 247 -15.87 23.44 1.90
CA ALA A 247 -15.14 22.27 1.37
C ALA A 247 -13.83 22.69 0.69
N LEU A 248 -13.81 23.83 -0.01
CA LEU A 248 -12.62 24.38 -0.65
C LEU A 248 -11.58 24.84 0.35
N ALA A 249 -11.98 25.42 1.48
CA ALA A 249 -11.06 25.79 2.56
C ALA A 249 -10.32 24.57 3.12
N ASP A 250 -11.03 23.45 3.31
CA ASP A 250 -10.40 22.21 3.76
C ASP A 250 -9.58 21.54 2.64
N ALA A 251 -10.02 21.62 1.37
CA ALA A 251 -9.24 21.12 0.24
C ALA A 251 -7.89 21.85 0.13
N ARG A 252 -7.81 23.17 0.41
CA ARG A 252 -6.55 23.93 0.47
C ARG A 252 -5.58 23.32 1.48
N LYS A 253 -6.05 23.01 2.70
CA LYS A 253 -5.20 22.37 3.73
C LYS A 253 -4.65 21.02 3.27
N GLY A 254 -5.49 20.21 2.60
CA GLY A 254 -5.07 18.95 2.01
C GLY A 254 -4.01 19.15 0.91
N ILE A 255 -4.17 20.16 0.06
CA ILE A 255 -3.22 20.51 -0.99
C ILE A 255 -1.89 20.98 -0.38
N ASP A 256 -1.94 21.84 0.65
CA ASP A 256 -0.75 22.34 1.34
C ASP A 256 0.05 21.19 1.99
N MET A 257 -0.62 20.18 2.52
CA MET A 257 0.04 18.97 3.03
C MET A 257 0.90 18.28 1.96
N TYR A 258 0.37 18.10 0.75
CA TYR A 258 1.10 17.47 -0.35
C TYR A 258 2.20 18.36 -0.94
N ARG A 259 1.98 19.69 -0.96
CA ARG A 259 2.94 20.68 -1.49
C ARG A 259 4.03 21.08 -0.50
N ASN A 260 3.91 20.69 0.77
CA ASN A 260 4.92 21.00 1.79
C ASN A 260 6.31 20.58 1.30
N ASP A 261 7.34 21.39 1.53
CA ASP A 261 8.71 21.17 1.04
C ASP A 261 9.29 19.82 1.45
N LYS A 262 8.91 19.29 2.61
CA LYS A 262 9.35 17.98 3.10
C LYS A 262 8.62 16.82 2.41
N VAL A 263 7.43 17.04 1.87
CA VAL A 263 6.57 16.05 1.21
C VAL A 263 6.74 16.10 -0.30
N ASN A 264 6.57 17.27 -0.89
CA ASN A 264 6.77 17.58 -2.30
C ASN A 264 6.14 16.57 -3.28
N ILE A 265 4.85 16.25 -3.04
CA ILE A 265 4.05 15.41 -3.92
C ILE A 265 3.24 16.30 -4.87
N PRO A 266 3.36 16.15 -6.20
CA PRO A 266 2.64 16.96 -7.16
C PRO A 266 1.12 16.82 -7.05
N ILE A 267 0.40 17.93 -7.20
CA ILE A 267 -1.06 17.92 -7.37
C ILE A 267 -1.35 17.71 -8.85
N LEU A 268 -1.90 16.53 -9.20
CA LEU A 268 -2.28 16.17 -10.57
C LEU A 268 -3.48 17.00 -11.05
N GLY A 269 -4.33 17.39 -10.14
CA GLY A 269 -5.47 18.28 -10.40
C GLY A 269 -6.61 18.10 -9.41
N LEU A 270 -7.65 18.91 -9.63
CA LEU A 270 -8.87 18.92 -8.83
C LEU A 270 -10.02 18.26 -9.58
N VAL A 271 -10.88 17.55 -8.83
CA VAL A 271 -12.18 17.05 -9.30
C VAL A 271 -13.26 17.79 -8.52
N GLU A 272 -14.09 18.54 -9.24
CA GLU A 272 -15.28 19.16 -8.67
C GLU A 272 -16.43 18.17 -8.74
N ASN A 273 -16.70 17.50 -7.63
CA ASN A 273 -17.82 16.58 -7.51
C ASN A 273 -19.08 17.35 -7.03
N MET A 274 -20.25 16.82 -7.36
CA MET A 274 -21.55 17.46 -7.05
C MET A 274 -21.63 18.88 -7.64
N ALA A 275 -21.07 19.08 -8.83
CA ALA A 275 -20.91 20.38 -9.46
C ALA A 275 -22.26 21.06 -9.81
N TRP A 276 -23.25 20.30 -10.22
CA TRP A 276 -24.63 20.74 -10.48
C TRP A 276 -25.61 19.57 -10.41
N PHE A 277 -26.86 19.88 -10.31
CA PHE A 277 -27.99 18.95 -10.47
C PHE A 277 -28.80 19.33 -11.70
N THR A 278 -29.20 18.35 -12.49
CA THR A 278 -30.13 18.51 -13.62
C THR A 278 -31.34 17.60 -13.39
N PRO A 279 -32.56 18.13 -13.17
CA PRO A 279 -33.78 17.34 -13.08
C PRO A 279 -34.10 16.65 -14.40
N ALA A 280 -34.66 15.46 -14.34
CA ALA A 280 -35.06 14.71 -15.55
C ALA A 280 -36.11 15.45 -16.38
N GLU A 281 -37.02 16.19 -15.71
CA GLU A 281 -38.07 17.00 -16.31
C GLU A 281 -37.54 18.26 -17.00
N LEU A 282 -36.35 18.70 -16.66
CA LEU A 282 -35.74 19.93 -17.18
C LEU A 282 -34.28 19.67 -17.58
N PRO A 283 -34.03 18.88 -18.63
CA PRO A 283 -32.70 18.36 -18.96
C PRO A 283 -31.71 19.47 -19.38
N GLU A 284 -32.18 20.64 -19.81
CA GLU A 284 -31.35 21.78 -20.17
C GLU A 284 -30.94 22.66 -18.95
N ASN A 285 -31.58 22.44 -17.79
CA ASN A 285 -31.35 23.28 -16.62
C ASN A 285 -30.28 22.69 -15.69
N LYS A 286 -29.39 23.56 -15.22
CA LYS A 286 -28.36 23.20 -14.22
C LYS A 286 -28.60 24.00 -12.94
N TYR A 287 -28.79 23.29 -11.84
CA TYR A 287 -28.96 23.87 -10.52
C TYR A 287 -27.67 23.68 -9.70
N TYR A 288 -27.04 24.75 -9.31
CA TYR A 288 -25.77 24.76 -8.58
C TYR A 288 -26.00 24.72 -7.06
N ILE A 289 -26.47 23.59 -6.55
CA ILE A 289 -26.91 23.43 -5.15
C ILE A 289 -25.78 23.76 -4.16
N PHE A 290 -24.55 23.37 -4.49
CA PHE A 290 -23.37 23.55 -3.65
C PHE A 290 -22.49 24.74 -4.08
N GLY A 291 -22.96 25.61 -4.97
CA GLY A 291 -22.19 26.69 -5.57
C GLY A 291 -21.71 26.35 -6.98
N LYS A 292 -21.13 27.31 -7.66
CA LYS A 292 -20.72 27.19 -9.05
C LYS A 292 -19.22 27.43 -9.22
N ASP A 293 -18.56 26.56 -9.98
CA ASP A 293 -17.15 26.71 -10.39
C ASP A 293 -16.14 26.86 -9.23
N GLY A 294 -16.47 26.37 -8.03
CA GLY A 294 -15.61 26.55 -6.85
C GLY A 294 -14.23 25.91 -7.00
N CYS A 295 -14.18 24.62 -7.37
CA CYS A 295 -12.91 23.94 -7.63
C CYS A 295 -12.22 24.47 -8.89
N LYS A 296 -12.97 24.91 -9.90
CA LYS A 296 -12.40 25.52 -11.10
C LYS A 296 -11.63 26.79 -10.78
N ASN A 297 -12.20 27.66 -9.91
CA ASN A 297 -11.55 28.88 -9.46
C ASN A 297 -10.33 28.56 -8.60
N LEU A 298 -10.45 27.58 -7.69
CA LEU A 298 -9.35 27.10 -6.87
C LEU A 298 -8.22 26.49 -7.71
N ALA A 299 -8.55 25.71 -8.72
CA ALA A 299 -7.57 25.12 -9.64
C ALA A 299 -6.78 26.20 -10.38
N LYS A 300 -7.47 27.25 -10.86
CA LYS A 300 -6.83 28.40 -11.52
C LYS A 300 -5.91 29.16 -10.55
N GLU A 301 -6.35 29.41 -9.33
CA GLU A 301 -5.55 30.09 -8.30
C GLU A 301 -4.28 29.32 -7.95
N LEU A 302 -4.41 27.98 -7.84
CA LEU A 302 -3.32 27.10 -7.46
C LEU A 302 -2.48 26.59 -8.65
N GLU A 303 -2.76 27.10 -9.86
CA GLU A 303 -2.06 26.75 -11.09
C GLU A 303 -2.01 25.22 -11.33
N CYS A 304 -3.12 24.54 -11.05
CA CYS A 304 -3.26 23.11 -11.29
C CYS A 304 -4.49 22.81 -12.15
N PRO A 305 -4.53 21.65 -12.85
CA PRO A 305 -5.66 21.32 -13.73
C PRO A 305 -6.97 21.11 -12.96
N LEU A 306 -8.10 21.53 -13.54
CA LEU A 306 -9.41 20.96 -13.24
C LEU A 306 -9.59 19.73 -14.09
N LEU A 307 -9.60 18.54 -13.49
CA LEU A 307 -9.66 17.26 -14.20
C LEU A 307 -11.08 16.91 -14.67
N ALA A 308 -12.06 17.18 -13.84
CA ALA A 308 -13.47 16.97 -14.17
C ALA A 308 -14.41 17.78 -13.27
N GLN A 309 -15.62 18.02 -13.80
CA GLN A 309 -16.79 18.43 -13.04
C GLN A 309 -17.86 17.34 -13.15
N ILE A 310 -18.21 16.71 -12.03
CA ILE A 310 -19.13 15.58 -11.97
C ILE A 310 -20.46 16.06 -11.38
N PRO A 311 -21.61 15.86 -12.09
CA PRO A 311 -22.91 16.30 -11.58
C PRO A 311 -23.41 15.44 -10.44
N ILE A 312 -24.40 15.93 -9.72
CA ILE A 312 -25.24 15.13 -8.83
C ILE A 312 -26.21 14.34 -9.72
N VAL A 313 -26.12 13.01 -9.67
CA VAL A 313 -27.03 12.12 -10.38
C VAL A 313 -27.43 10.99 -9.45
N GLN A 314 -28.75 10.77 -9.31
CA GLN A 314 -29.30 9.73 -8.44
C GLN A 314 -28.68 8.35 -8.73
N SER A 315 -28.51 8.02 -10.02
CA SER A 315 -27.94 6.72 -10.42
C SER A 315 -26.48 6.52 -9.98
N ILE A 316 -25.70 7.56 -9.71
CA ILE A 316 -24.34 7.41 -9.16
C ILE A 316 -24.42 6.86 -7.73
N CYS A 317 -25.34 7.38 -6.91
CA CYS A 317 -25.57 6.92 -5.55
C CYS A 317 -26.12 5.49 -5.56
N GLU A 318 -27.24 5.26 -6.25
CA GLU A 318 -27.90 3.94 -6.31
C GLU A 318 -26.99 2.84 -6.84
N ASN A 319 -26.22 3.13 -7.88
CA ASN A 319 -25.28 2.16 -8.44
C ASN A 319 -24.11 1.88 -7.49
N GLY A 320 -23.61 2.89 -6.77
CA GLY A 320 -22.62 2.71 -5.72
C GLY A 320 -23.12 1.78 -4.61
N ASP A 321 -24.36 1.99 -4.14
CA ASP A 321 -24.98 1.16 -3.11
C ASP A 321 -25.26 -0.28 -3.58
N LYS A 322 -25.51 -0.47 -4.89
CA LYS A 322 -25.72 -1.79 -5.52
C LYS A 322 -24.42 -2.49 -5.93
N GLY A 323 -23.26 -1.91 -5.64
CA GLY A 323 -21.96 -2.46 -6.03
C GLY A 323 -21.68 -2.42 -7.54
N THR A 324 -22.33 -1.52 -8.29
CA THR A 324 -22.17 -1.35 -9.74
C THR A 324 -21.82 0.10 -10.09
N PRO A 325 -20.62 0.61 -9.74
CA PRO A 325 -20.24 2.00 -9.98
C PRO A 325 -20.50 2.47 -11.42
N ALA A 326 -20.76 3.76 -11.59
CA ALA A 326 -21.17 4.35 -12.87
C ALA A 326 -20.23 4.03 -14.05
N ALA A 327 -18.91 3.97 -13.79
CA ALA A 327 -17.91 3.63 -14.79
C ALA A 327 -18.01 2.18 -15.32
N THR A 328 -18.78 1.30 -14.68
CA THR A 328 -19.06 -0.04 -15.20
C THR A 328 -19.88 0.00 -16.49
N LYS A 329 -20.66 1.09 -16.68
CA LYS A 329 -21.54 1.34 -17.83
C LYS A 329 -21.03 2.53 -18.64
N PRO A 330 -19.97 2.36 -19.47
CA PRO A 330 -19.30 3.44 -20.16
C PRO A 330 -20.21 4.19 -21.15
N ASP A 331 -21.27 3.59 -21.63
CA ASP A 331 -22.18 4.19 -22.60
C ASP A 331 -23.19 5.18 -22.00
N THR A 332 -23.23 5.28 -20.67
CA THR A 332 -24.09 6.25 -19.98
C THR A 332 -23.38 7.61 -19.83
N MET A 333 -24.14 8.68 -19.67
CA MET A 333 -23.59 10.03 -19.42
C MET A 333 -22.65 10.06 -18.22
N THR A 334 -23.01 9.38 -17.12
CA THR A 334 -22.20 9.29 -15.90
C THR A 334 -20.95 8.43 -16.12
N GLY A 335 -21.06 7.33 -16.86
CA GLY A 335 -19.90 6.50 -17.25
C GLY A 335 -18.90 7.29 -18.12
N GLN A 336 -19.41 8.05 -19.09
CA GLN A 336 -18.58 8.93 -19.92
C GLN A 336 -17.86 10.02 -19.13
N ALA A 337 -18.51 10.59 -18.09
CA ALA A 337 -17.87 11.57 -17.21
C ALA A 337 -16.65 10.99 -16.49
N PHE A 338 -16.74 9.75 -15.99
CA PHE A 338 -15.63 9.07 -15.34
C PHE A 338 -14.56 8.58 -16.33
N LEU A 339 -14.93 8.17 -17.54
CA LEU A 339 -13.95 7.89 -18.59
C LEU A 339 -13.15 9.15 -18.97
N SER A 340 -13.82 10.28 -19.11
CA SER A 340 -13.17 11.57 -19.38
C SER A 340 -12.23 11.98 -18.23
N LEU A 341 -12.62 11.76 -16.99
CA LEU A 341 -11.76 11.94 -15.82
C LEU A 341 -10.52 11.07 -15.92
N ALA A 342 -10.67 9.76 -16.22
CA ALA A 342 -9.55 8.84 -16.35
C ALA A 342 -8.58 9.27 -17.46
N GLN A 343 -9.08 9.69 -18.63
CA GLN A 343 -8.27 10.23 -19.73
C GLN A 343 -7.51 11.49 -19.31
N ALA A 344 -8.16 12.41 -18.58
CA ALA A 344 -7.51 13.60 -18.05
C ALA A 344 -6.38 13.24 -17.07
N VAL A 345 -6.62 12.28 -16.16
CA VAL A 345 -5.60 11.79 -15.23
C VAL A 345 -4.42 11.18 -15.98
N VAL A 346 -4.67 10.31 -16.97
CA VAL A 346 -3.61 9.71 -17.80
C VAL A 346 -2.78 10.79 -18.49
N THR A 347 -3.43 11.80 -19.06
CA THR A 347 -2.75 12.90 -19.75
C THR A 347 -1.83 13.68 -18.81
N VAL A 348 -2.32 14.02 -17.63
CA VAL A 348 -1.54 14.79 -16.64
C VAL A 348 -0.40 13.96 -16.06
N VAL A 349 -0.63 12.67 -15.76
CA VAL A 349 0.41 11.76 -15.27
C VAL A 349 1.52 11.59 -16.31
N ASN A 350 1.17 11.38 -17.58
CA ASN A 350 2.15 11.26 -18.67
C ASN A 350 2.98 12.53 -18.84
N ARG A 351 2.35 13.71 -18.76
CA ARG A 351 3.06 15.00 -18.80
C ARG A 351 4.00 15.14 -17.61
N ARG A 352 3.49 14.91 -16.39
CA ARG A 352 4.28 14.97 -15.15
C ARG A 352 5.51 14.06 -15.21
N ASN A 353 5.34 12.83 -15.70
CA ASN A 353 6.44 11.85 -15.79
C ASN A 353 7.50 12.22 -16.82
N LYS A 354 7.16 13.03 -17.84
CA LYS A 354 8.12 13.58 -18.82
C LYS A 354 8.86 14.80 -18.27
N GLU A 355 8.17 15.65 -17.50
CA GLU A 355 8.67 16.96 -17.11
C GLU A 355 9.33 16.95 -15.72
N GLN A 356 9.03 15.97 -14.88
CA GLN A 356 9.50 15.92 -13.49
C GLN A 356 10.20 14.61 -13.17
N ALA A 357 11.19 14.67 -12.29
CA ALA A 357 11.85 13.48 -11.75
C ALA A 357 10.84 12.59 -10.98
N PRO A 358 11.12 11.26 -10.85
CA PRO A 358 10.33 10.38 -10.00
C PRO A 358 10.21 10.92 -8.57
N THR A 359 9.02 10.84 -8.01
CA THR A 359 8.76 11.22 -6.61
C THR A 359 9.55 10.29 -5.69
N LYS A 360 10.07 10.83 -4.61
CA LYS A 360 10.75 10.06 -3.55
C LYS A 360 9.79 9.85 -2.39
N ILE A 361 10.03 8.80 -1.61
CA ILE A 361 9.33 8.63 -0.33
C ILE A 361 9.73 9.75 0.63
N VAL A 362 8.78 10.17 1.45
CA VAL A 362 9.02 11.16 2.49
C VAL A 362 9.83 10.53 3.62
N ARG A 363 10.96 11.14 3.99
CA ARG A 363 11.76 10.75 5.15
C ARG A 363 11.49 11.74 6.27
N THR A 364 11.04 11.26 7.42
CA THR A 364 11.06 12.04 8.66
C THR A 364 12.43 11.84 9.30
N GLU A 365 13.17 12.93 9.41
CA GLU A 365 14.37 12.97 10.25
C GLU A 365 13.98 12.88 11.72
#